data_42b38322a15e7fd9abda79ea65d08d96
#
_entry.id   42b38322a15e7fd9abda79ea65d08d96
#
_cell.length_a   1.000
_cell.length_b   1.000
_cell.length_c   1.000
_cell.angle_alpha   90.00
_cell.angle_beta   90.00
_cell.angle_gamma   90.00
#
_symmetry.space_group_name_H-M   'P 1'
#
loop_
_entity.id
_entity.type
_entity.pdbx_description
1 polymer ?
#
loop_
_entity_poly.entity_id
_entity_poly.type
_entity_poly.pdbx_seq_one_letter_code
_entity_poly.pdbx_strand_id
1 'polypeptide(L)'
;MKFGNSEDTLVKFLDDYDANLVIIESLPSGVFVDPFELHHFVERKVFLDVAVFGDTNLELPSALSNLSAVEIHFDLKPSTSMNCNLVMELPLHARYPSLDASGYATVEFGSPDLLLHYRRKETHPNSCLCVLQNLDAMPVEKATWRIPCGNEAHTGFVSSLTFISALVCSMSIVLAASLVS
;
A
#
# COMPACT_ATOMS: atom_id res chain seq x y z
N MET A 1 39.24 -5.71 19.31
CA MET A 1 38.78 -5.64 17.90
C MET A 1 37.75 -4.54 17.83
N LYS A 2 38.08 -3.35 17.27
CA LYS A 2 37.09 -2.26 17.12
C LYS A 2 36.30 -2.56 15.85
N PHE A 3 35.01 -2.75 15.99
CA PHE A 3 34.09 -2.74 14.85
C PHE A 3 34.10 -1.32 14.26
N GLY A 4 34.63 -1.19 13.04
CA GLY A 4 34.53 0.07 12.29
C GLY A 4 33.08 0.39 12.07
N ASN A 5 32.73 1.68 12.11
CA ASN A 5 31.37 2.19 11.94
C ASN A 5 30.75 1.62 10.65
N SER A 6 29.58 1.02 10.78
CA SER A 6 28.79 0.49 9.65
C SER A 6 28.51 1.56 8.59
N GLU A 7 28.45 2.82 9.00
CA GLU A 7 28.24 4.00 8.15
C GLU A 7 29.37 4.25 7.17
N ASP A 8 30.64 4.20 7.61
CA ASP A 8 31.82 4.39 6.73
C ASP A 8 31.90 3.30 5.64
N THR A 9 31.41 2.11 5.96
CA THR A 9 31.40 0.98 5.01
C THR A 9 30.33 1.18 3.94
N LEU A 10 29.15 1.66 4.32
CA LEU A 10 28.04 1.93 3.40
C LEU A 10 28.38 3.09 2.45
N VAL A 11 28.98 4.17 2.97
CA VAL A 11 29.40 5.31 2.14
C VAL A 11 30.42 4.87 1.09
N LYS A 12 31.46 4.11 1.48
CA LYS A 12 32.44 3.56 0.53
C LYS A 12 31.81 2.63 -0.50
N PHE A 13 30.83 1.82 -0.10
CA PHE A 13 30.10 0.96 -1.02
C PHE A 13 29.35 1.80 -2.07
N LEU A 14 28.64 2.86 -1.65
CA LEU A 14 27.91 3.76 -2.55
C LEU A 14 28.82 4.63 -3.43
N ASP A 15 30.08 4.85 -3.04
CA ASP A 15 31.08 5.51 -3.89
C ASP A 15 31.48 4.63 -5.09
N ASP A 16 31.64 3.33 -4.86
CA ASP A 16 32.08 2.36 -5.88
C ASP A 16 30.92 1.76 -6.69
N TYR A 17 29.69 1.77 -6.14
CA TYR A 17 28.53 1.11 -6.73
C TYR A 17 27.33 2.06 -6.85
N ASP A 18 26.60 1.93 -7.96
CA ASP A 18 25.23 2.42 -8.07
C ASP A 18 24.33 1.37 -7.41
N ALA A 19 23.53 1.77 -6.44
CA ALA A 19 22.67 0.85 -5.69
C ALA A 19 21.24 1.37 -5.62
N ASN A 20 20.29 0.47 -5.87
CA ASN A 20 18.87 0.70 -5.76
C ASN A 20 18.27 -0.27 -4.73
N LEU A 21 17.48 0.24 -3.82
CA LEU A 21 16.68 -0.56 -2.90
C LEU A 21 15.32 -0.81 -3.56
N VAL A 22 14.93 -2.08 -3.64
CA VAL A 22 13.61 -2.49 -4.09
C VAL A 22 12.86 -3.04 -2.88
N ILE A 23 11.66 -2.52 -2.64
CA ILE A 23 10.77 -2.94 -1.56
C ILE A 23 9.54 -3.55 -2.21
N ILE A 24 9.21 -4.78 -1.84
CA ILE A 24 8.00 -5.46 -2.28
C ILE A 24 7.08 -5.63 -1.08
N GLU A 25 5.95 -4.91 -1.10
CA GLU A 25 4.92 -5.01 -0.07
C GLU A 25 3.74 -5.82 -0.59
N SER A 26 3.40 -6.89 0.13
CA SER A 26 2.23 -7.72 -0.18
C SER A 26 1.00 -7.15 0.51
N LEU A 27 -0.01 -6.80 -0.29
CA LEU A 27 -1.25 -6.19 0.18
C LEU A 27 -2.37 -7.23 0.28
N PRO A 28 -2.98 -7.36 1.46
CA PRO A 28 -4.14 -8.23 1.65
C PRO A 28 -5.38 -7.69 0.90
N SER A 29 -6.37 -8.56 0.63
CA SER A 29 -7.56 -8.23 -0.16
C SER A 29 -8.40 -7.05 0.36
N GLY A 30 -8.29 -6.72 1.65
CA GLY A 30 -9.00 -5.59 2.27
C GLY A 30 -8.39 -4.21 2.00
N VAL A 31 -7.25 -4.14 1.30
CA VAL A 31 -6.48 -2.92 1.08
C VAL A 31 -6.01 -2.85 -0.37
N PHE A 32 -5.82 -1.65 -0.87
CA PHE A 32 -5.23 -1.40 -2.19
C PHE A 32 -4.37 -0.13 -2.18
N VAL A 33 -3.55 0.02 -3.19
CA VAL A 33 -2.86 1.26 -3.56
C VAL A 33 -3.45 1.79 -4.85
N ASP A 34 -3.56 3.10 -4.99
CA ASP A 34 -3.96 3.71 -6.24
C ASP A 34 -2.72 3.90 -7.15
N PRO A 35 -2.65 3.20 -8.32
CA PRO A 35 -1.52 3.34 -9.24
C PRO A 35 -1.33 4.78 -9.73
N PHE A 36 -2.40 5.56 -9.86
CA PHE A 36 -2.31 6.96 -10.30
C PHE A 36 -1.70 7.83 -9.21
N GLU A 37 -2.08 7.63 -7.95
CA GLU A 37 -1.48 8.33 -6.82
C GLU A 37 0.00 7.99 -6.70
N LEU A 38 0.38 6.72 -6.83
CA LEU A 38 1.78 6.29 -6.79
C LEU A 38 2.60 6.90 -7.94
N HIS A 39 2.01 7.04 -9.13
CA HIS A 39 2.69 7.68 -10.26
C HIS A 39 3.08 9.13 -9.95
N HIS A 40 2.25 9.88 -9.22
CA HIS A 40 2.60 11.23 -8.77
C HIS A 40 3.82 11.26 -7.83
N PHE A 41 4.02 10.22 -7.01
CA PHE A 41 5.24 10.13 -6.18
C PHE A 41 6.49 9.91 -7.04
N VAL A 42 6.39 9.16 -8.14
CA VAL A 42 7.49 9.00 -9.12
C VAL A 42 7.78 10.33 -9.82
N GLU A 43 6.75 11.05 -10.29
CA GLU A 43 6.92 12.37 -10.92
C GLU A 43 7.60 13.37 -9.96
N ARG A 44 7.26 13.32 -8.69
CA ARG A 44 7.87 14.15 -7.63
C ARG A 44 9.24 13.65 -7.18
N LYS A 45 9.74 12.54 -7.75
CA LYS A 45 11.03 11.92 -7.41
C LYS A 45 11.13 11.46 -5.94
N VAL A 46 10.01 11.11 -5.33
CA VAL A 46 9.97 10.45 -4.02
C VAL A 46 10.39 8.99 -4.18
N PHE A 47 9.90 8.34 -5.24
CA PHE A 47 10.31 7.01 -5.69
C PHE A 47 11.05 7.14 -7.03
N LEU A 48 11.96 6.21 -7.31
CA LEU A 48 12.60 6.09 -8.61
C LEU A 48 11.62 5.51 -9.64
N ASP A 49 10.94 4.45 -9.23
CA ASP A 49 9.92 3.75 -10.02
C ASP A 49 8.98 2.99 -9.09
N VAL A 50 7.77 2.65 -9.56
CA VAL A 50 6.78 1.89 -8.82
C VAL A 50 5.95 1.04 -9.76
N ALA A 51 5.66 -0.19 -9.35
CA ALA A 51 4.76 -1.09 -10.07
C ALA A 51 3.75 -1.73 -9.11
N VAL A 52 2.51 -1.87 -9.56
CA VAL A 52 1.44 -2.56 -8.82
C VAL A 52 1.06 -3.83 -9.57
N PHE A 53 1.06 -4.96 -8.88
CA PHE A 53 0.74 -6.28 -9.41
C PHE A 53 -0.51 -6.84 -8.74
N GLY A 54 -1.24 -7.67 -9.46
CA GLY A 54 -2.44 -8.34 -8.96
C GLY A 54 -3.71 -7.53 -9.19
N ASP A 55 -4.57 -7.43 -8.16
CA ASP A 55 -5.88 -6.78 -8.29
C ASP A 55 -5.76 -5.26 -8.18
N THR A 56 -5.81 -4.58 -9.32
CA THR A 56 -5.77 -3.11 -9.43
C THR A 56 -7.16 -2.49 -9.61
N ASN A 57 -8.23 -3.28 -9.50
CA ASN A 57 -9.59 -2.73 -9.58
C ASN A 57 -9.94 -2.01 -8.26
N LEU A 58 -10.01 -0.68 -8.31
CA LEU A 58 -10.22 0.18 -7.13
C LEU A 58 -11.64 0.09 -6.56
N GLU A 59 -12.62 -0.31 -7.38
CA GLU A 59 -14.04 -0.33 -7.01
C GLU A 59 -14.50 -1.64 -6.35
N LEU A 60 -13.67 -2.70 -6.37
CA LEU A 60 -14.05 -3.98 -5.80
C LEU A 60 -14.09 -3.93 -4.26
N PRO A 61 -15.15 -4.47 -3.65
CA PRO A 61 -15.18 -4.67 -2.20
C PRO A 61 -14.20 -5.76 -1.77
N SER A 62 -13.80 -5.77 -0.50
CA SER A 62 -12.79 -6.70 0.02
C SER A 62 -13.14 -8.17 -0.19
N ALA A 63 -14.42 -8.53 -0.16
CA ALA A 63 -14.90 -9.90 -0.34
C ALA A 63 -14.72 -10.45 -1.77
N LEU A 64 -14.59 -9.58 -2.76
CA LEU A 64 -14.44 -9.94 -4.18
C LEU A 64 -13.04 -9.64 -4.71
N SER A 65 -12.22 -8.92 -3.95
CA SER A 65 -10.87 -8.54 -4.35
C SER A 65 -9.86 -9.65 -4.04
N ASN A 66 -8.79 -9.70 -4.82
CA ASN A 66 -7.68 -10.60 -4.63
C ASN A 66 -6.50 -9.87 -3.96
N LEU A 67 -5.47 -10.65 -3.63
CA LEU A 67 -4.20 -10.12 -3.17
C LEU A 67 -3.55 -9.28 -4.27
N SER A 68 -2.87 -8.23 -3.86
CA SER A 68 -2.02 -7.42 -4.73
C SER A 68 -0.64 -7.25 -4.10
N ALA A 69 0.30 -6.74 -4.86
CA ALA A 69 1.63 -6.40 -4.37
C ALA A 69 2.08 -5.08 -5.01
N VAL A 70 2.84 -4.32 -4.26
CA VAL A 70 3.48 -3.11 -4.76
C VAL A 70 4.99 -3.26 -4.68
N GLU A 71 5.65 -2.96 -5.79
CA GLU A 71 7.11 -2.92 -5.91
C GLU A 71 7.55 -1.47 -6.03
N ILE A 72 8.45 -1.03 -5.15
CA ILE A 72 8.89 0.35 -5.04
C ILE A 72 10.41 0.39 -5.14
N HIS A 73 10.93 1.23 -6.04
CA HIS A 73 12.34 1.39 -6.28
C HIS A 73 12.85 2.72 -5.70
N PHE A 74 13.94 2.65 -4.94
CA PHE A 74 14.65 3.80 -4.40
C PHE A 74 16.09 3.84 -4.88
N ASP A 75 16.55 5.01 -5.26
CA ASP A 75 17.94 5.27 -5.56
C ASP A 75 18.70 5.58 -4.27
N LEU A 76 19.63 4.69 -3.91
CA LEU A 76 20.50 4.89 -2.75
C LEU A 76 21.67 5.79 -3.15
N LYS A 77 21.52 7.11 -2.93
CA LYS A 77 22.60 8.07 -3.15
C LYS A 77 23.39 8.29 -1.87
N PRO A 78 24.73 8.47 -1.97
CA PRO A 78 25.52 8.92 -0.84
C PRO A 78 25.00 10.29 -0.39
N SER A 79 24.31 10.32 0.73
CA SER A 79 23.85 11.56 1.35
C SER A 79 24.96 12.09 2.25
N THR A 80 25.27 13.38 2.11
CA THR A 80 26.26 14.08 2.95
C THR A 80 25.79 14.23 4.42
N SER A 81 24.57 13.86 4.73
CA SER A 81 24.03 13.88 6.10
C SER A 81 24.03 12.47 6.69
N MET A 82 24.70 12.29 7.79
CA MET A 82 25.01 11.06 8.53
C MET A 82 23.81 10.28 9.11
N ASN A 83 22.58 10.52 8.68
CA ASN A 83 21.42 9.74 9.12
C ASN A 83 20.85 8.92 7.97
N CYS A 84 21.27 7.65 7.89
CA CYS A 84 20.72 6.68 6.95
C CYS A 84 19.32 6.17 7.35
N ASN A 85 18.45 7.04 7.85
CA ASN A 85 17.07 6.69 8.10
C ASN A 85 16.24 6.96 6.85
N LEU A 86 15.96 5.90 6.09
CA LEU A 86 14.99 5.96 5.01
C LEU A 86 13.59 5.85 5.63
N VAL A 87 12.81 6.92 5.56
CA VAL A 87 11.39 6.90 5.93
C VAL A 87 10.59 6.90 4.64
N MET A 88 9.76 5.89 4.47
CA MET A 88 8.86 5.75 3.35
C MET A 88 7.43 5.83 3.83
N GLU A 89 6.62 6.62 3.15
CA GLU A 89 5.17 6.65 3.32
C GLU A 89 4.52 6.08 2.07
N LEU A 90 3.81 4.97 2.24
CA LEU A 90 3.02 4.35 1.19
C LEU A 90 1.54 4.65 1.46
N PRO A 91 0.83 5.38 0.58
CA PRO A 91 -0.59 5.62 0.75
C PRO A 91 -1.37 4.32 0.53
N LEU A 92 -2.13 3.92 1.52
CA LEU A 92 -2.96 2.73 1.49
C LEU A 92 -4.43 3.12 1.63
N HIS A 93 -5.27 2.49 0.82
CA HIS A 93 -6.71 2.68 0.82
C HIS A 93 -7.42 1.42 1.28
N ALA A 94 -8.43 1.58 2.15
CA ALA A 94 -9.28 0.47 2.57
C ALA A 94 -10.37 0.20 1.53
N ARG A 95 -10.56 -1.08 1.19
CA ARG A 95 -11.73 -1.53 0.42
C ARG A 95 -12.95 -1.61 1.32
N TYR A 96 -14.13 -1.49 0.75
CA TYR A 96 -15.38 -1.71 1.49
C TYR A 96 -15.43 -3.14 2.05
N PRO A 97 -15.35 -3.31 3.38
CA PRO A 97 -15.38 -4.64 3.98
C PRO A 97 -16.81 -5.18 4.05
N SER A 98 -16.93 -6.50 4.21
CA SER A 98 -18.21 -7.12 4.55
C SER A 98 -18.71 -6.63 5.90
N LEU A 99 -20.03 -6.66 6.10
CA LEU A 99 -20.62 -6.33 7.39
C LEU A 99 -20.17 -7.34 8.45
N ASP A 100 -19.94 -6.86 9.66
CA ASP A 100 -19.55 -7.68 10.80
C ASP A 100 -20.31 -7.25 12.06
N ALA A 101 -20.55 -8.19 12.97
CA ALA A 101 -21.25 -7.91 14.23
C ALA A 101 -20.51 -6.92 15.13
N SER A 102 -19.17 -6.85 15.03
CA SER A 102 -18.33 -5.89 15.77
C SER A 102 -18.34 -4.48 15.18
N GLY A 103 -18.81 -4.33 13.92
CA GLY A 103 -18.72 -3.09 13.15
C GLY A 103 -17.33 -2.78 12.60
N TYR A 104 -16.37 -3.74 12.67
CA TYR A 104 -15.00 -3.57 12.19
C TYR A 104 -14.51 -4.82 11.48
N ALA A 105 -13.82 -4.62 10.37
CA ALA A 105 -12.99 -5.65 9.74
C ALA A 105 -11.53 -5.42 10.12
N THR A 106 -10.75 -6.48 10.30
CA THR A 106 -9.32 -6.40 10.62
C THR A 106 -8.52 -6.93 9.45
N VAL A 107 -7.52 -6.15 9.03
CA VAL A 107 -6.57 -6.51 7.99
C VAL A 107 -5.20 -6.64 8.64
N GLU A 108 -4.48 -7.72 8.34
CA GLU A 108 -3.11 -7.96 8.82
C GLU A 108 -2.12 -7.80 7.67
N PHE A 109 -1.04 -7.07 7.93
CA PHE A 109 0.06 -6.89 6.99
C PHE A 109 1.21 -7.83 7.34
N GLY A 110 1.88 -8.34 6.32
CA GLY A 110 3.14 -9.07 6.46
C GLY A 110 4.34 -8.12 6.61
N SER A 111 5.53 -8.69 6.59
CA SER A 111 6.76 -7.92 6.45
C SER A 111 7.06 -7.72 4.96
N PRO A 112 7.52 -6.54 4.53
CA PRO A 112 7.94 -6.32 3.17
C PRO A 112 9.21 -7.12 2.85
N ASP A 113 9.34 -7.55 1.60
CA ASP A 113 10.59 -8.10 1.07
C ASP A 113 11.51 -6.95 0.63
N LEU A 114 12.76 -7.00 1.07
CA LEU A 114 13.78 -6.01 0.74
C LEU A 114 14.83 -6.63 -0.18
N LEU A 115 15.05 -6.01 -1.33
CA LEU A 115 16.01 -6.43 -2.33
C LEU A 115 16.98 -5.29 -2.60
N LEU A 116 18.29 -5.57 -2.57
CA LEU A 116 19.31 -4.62 -2.95
C LEU A 116 19.82 -4.98 -4.35
N HIS A 117 19.59 -4.09 -5.30
CA HIS A 117 20.14 -4.19 -6.64
C HIS A 117 21.32 -3.22 -6.74
N TYR A 118 22.53 -3.73 -7.07
CA TYR A 118 23.72 -2.90 -7.19
C TYR A 118 24.56 -3.23 -8.43
N ARG A 119 25.22 -2.22 -8.97
CA ARG A 119 26.11 -2.32 -10.12
C ARG A 119 27.38 -1.49 -9.87
N ARG A 120 28.53 -2.05 -10.20
CA ARG A 120 29.80 -1.34 -10.09
C ARG A 120 29.90 -0.24 -11.15
N LYS A 121 30.35 0.97 -10.75
CA LYS A 121 30.41 2.16 -11.63
C LYS A 121 31.47 2.02 -12.73
N GLU A 122 32.59 1.35 -12.47
CA GLU A 122 33.77 1.35 -13.36
C GLU A 122 33.92 0.13 -14.28
N THR A 123 33.10 -0.89 -14.18
CA THR A 123 33.25 -2.13 -14.95
C THR A 123 31.96 -2.59 -15.59
N HIS A 124 32.10 -3.41 -16.67
CA HIS A 124 31.06 -4.02 -17.50
C HIS A 124 29.73 -4.40 -16.81
N PRO A 125 28.65 -4.57 -17.57
CA PRO A 125 27.23 -4.49 -17.13
C PRO A 125 26.74 -5.65 -16.25
N ASN A 126 27.57 -6.20 -15.37
CA ASN A 126 27.13 -7.21 -14.43
C ASN A 126 26.48 -6.53 -13.24
N SER A 127 25.17 -6.54 -13.22
CA SER A 127 24.38 -6.17 -12.04
C SER A 127 24.20 -7.37 -11.13
N CYS A 128 24.28 -7.17 -9.81
CA CYS A 128 24.00 -8.19 -8.82
C CYS A 128 22.73 -7.82 -8.06
N LEU A 129 21.87 -8.81 -7.81
CA LEU A 129 20.70 -8.68 -6.96
C LEU A 129 20.97 -9.45 -5.66
N CYS A 130 20.90 -8.77 -4.54
CA CYS A 130 20.98 -9.39 -3.22
C CYS A 130 19.66 -9.26 -2.50
N VAL A 131 19.16 -10.37 -1.96
CA VAL A 131 17.99 -10.39 -1.09
C VAL A 131 18.46 -10.05 0.33
N LEU A 132 17.92 -9.00 0.92
CA LEU A 132 18.19 -8.61 2.29
C LEU A 132 17.24 -9.37 3.23
N GLN A 133 17.46 -10.68 3.39
CA GLN A 133 16.56 -11.59 4.10
C GLN A 133 16.66 -11.56 5.64
N ASN A 134 17.38 -10.65 6.26
CA ASN A 134 17.62 -10.70 7.71
C ASN A 134 16.79 -9.71 8.55
N LEU A 135 15.62 -9.29 8.08
CA LEU A 135 14.66 -8.64 8.98
C LEU A 135 13.93 -9.62 9.89
N ASP A 136 14.01 -10.93 9.62
CA ASP A 136 13.43 -11.99 10.47
C ASP A 136 14.06 -12.08 11.88
N ALA A 137 15.17 -11.39 12.14
CA ALA A 137 15.81 -11.35 13.45
C ALA A 137 15.18 -10.30 14.42
N MET A 138 14.36 -9.39 13.92
CA MET A 138 13.52 -8.55 14.76
C MET A 138 12.12 -9.14 14.81
N PRO A 139 11.48 -9.24 15.99
CA PRO A 139 10.06 -9.57 16.07
C PRO A 139 9.30 -8.43 15.38
N VAL A 140 9.05 -8.57 14.09
CA VAL A 140 8.18 -7.65 13.37
C VAL A 140 6.79 -7.86 13.93
N GLU A 141 6.36 -6.94 14.76
CA GLU A 141 4.99 -6.90 15.23
C GLU A 141 4.11 -6.77 13.99
N LYS A 142 3.27 -7.78 13.73
CA LYS A 142 2.37 -7.75 12.58
C LYS A 142 1.53 -6.49 12.65
N ALA A 143 1.66 -5.63 11.68
CA ALA A 143 0.86 -4.44 11.61
C ALA A 143 -0.60 -4.84 11.31
N THR A 144 -1.53 -4.33 12.11
CA THR A 144 -2.97 -4.59 11.93
C THR A 144 -3.70 -3.28 11.72
N TRP A 145 -4.60 -3.25 10.75
CA TRP A 145 -5.48 -2.12 10.51
C TRP A 145 -6.93 -2.52 10.73
N ARG A 146 -7.61 -1.83 11.64
CA ARG A 146 -9.04 -1.99 11.89
C ARG A 146 -9.82 -1.00 11.02
N ILE A 147 -10.55 -1.54 10.05
CA ILE A 147 -11.32 -0.78 9.08
C ILE A 147 -12.78 -0.79 9.54
N PRO A 148 -13.44 0.38 9.74
CA PRO A 148 -14.83 0.42 10.11
C PRO A 148 -15.71 -0.15 9.00
N CYS A 149 -16.69 -0.99 9.37
CA CYS A 149 -17.71 -1.52 8.48
C CYS A 149 -19.12 -1.32 9.09
N GLY A 150 -20.17 -1.64 8.33
CA GLY A 150 -21.51 -1.61 8.87
C GLY A 150 -21.73 -2.76 9.86
N ASN A 151 -22.58 -2.54 10.86
CA ASN A 151 -23.01 -3.60 11.77
C ASN A 151 -24.13 -4.41 11.12
N GLU A 152 -23.96 -5.73 11.07
CA GLU A 152 -24.91 -6.67 10.47
C GLU A 152 -26.30 -6.58 11.11
N ALA A 153 -26.37 -6.34 12.42
CA ALA A 153 -27.64 -6.24 13.14
C ALA A 153 -28.54 -5.10 12.66
N HIS A 154 -28.00 -4.07 12.02
CA HIS A 154 -28.75 -2.93 11.51
C HIS A 154 -29.20 -3.07 10.06
N THR A 155 -28.79 -4.14 9.36
CA THR A 155 -29.04 -4.32 7.91
C THR A 155 -30.53 -4.27 7.57
N GLY A 156 -31.37 -4.99 8.32
CA GLY A 156 -32.81 -5.03 8.09
C GLY A 156 -33.48 -3.67 8.27
N PHE A 157 -33.08 -2.93 9.30
CA PHE A 157 -33.62 -1.60 9.57
C PHE A 157 -33.22 -0.60 8.48
N VAL A 158 -31.93 -0.57 8.11
CA VAL A 158 -31.41 0.34 7.08
C VAL A 158 -32.05 0.04 5.72
N SER A 159 -32.13 -1.24 5.33
CA SER A 159 -32.77 -1.66 4.06
C SER A 159 -34.22 -1.24 4.02
N SER A 160 -34.97 -1.44 5.10
CA SER A 160 -36.40 -1.06 5.16
C SER A 160 -36.58 0.46 5.07
N LEU A 161 -35.76 1.23 5.77
CA LEU A 161 -35.79 2.69 5.75
C LEU A 161 -35.47 3.23 4.34
N THR A 162 -34.43 2.69 3.71
CA THR A 162 -34.04 3.07 2.34
C THR A 162 -35.13 2.76 1.33
N PHE A 163 -35.74 1.57 1.42
CA PHE A 163 -36.82 1.17 0.53
C PHE A 163 -38.05 2.07 0.68
N ILE A 164 -38.47 2.33 1.93
CA ILE A 164 -39.65 3.20 2.21
C ILE A 164 -39.37 4.62 1.71
N SER A 165 -38.19 5.17 1.94
CA SER A 165 -37.84 6.52 1.49
C SER A 165 -37.84 6.62 -0.04
N ALA A 166 -37.32 5.61 -0.74
CA ALA A 166 -37.34 5.55 -2.20
C ALA A 166 -38.76 5.49 -2.75
N LEU A 167 -39.65 4.70 -2.13
CA LEU A 167 -41.07 4.65 -2.51
C LEU A 167 -41.78 6.01 -2.32
N VAL A 168 -41.56 6.65 -1.16
CA VAL A 168 -42.16 7.96 -0.89
C VAL A 168 -41.68 9.00 -1.89
N CYS A 169 -40.39 9.05 -2.18
CA CYS A 169 -39.85 9.95 -3.21
C CYS A 169 -40.41 9.69 -4.59
N SER A 170 -40.49 8.42 -5.00
CA SER A 170 -41.05 8.04 -6.31
C SER A 170 -42.52 8.43 -6.44
N MET A 171 -43.33 8.15 -5.41
CA MET A 171 -44.74 8.53 -5.37
C MET A 171 -44.93 10.06 -5.40
N SER A 172 -44.09 10.80 -4.68
CA SER A 172 -44.14 12.26 -4.67
C SER A 172 -43.87 12.85 -6.06
N ILE A 173 -42.90 12.29 -6.80
CA ILE A 173 -42.58 12.71 -8.17
C ILE A 173 -43.75 12.43 -9.10
N VAL A 174 -44.36 11.22 -9.03
CA VAL A 174 -45.49 10.86 -9.86
C VAL A 174 -46.72 11.75 -9.59
N LEU A 175 -47.02 12.01 -8.33
CA LEU A 175 -48.09 12.92 -7.92
C LEU A 175 -47.84 14.35 -8.44
N ALA A 176 -46.64 14.88 -8.26
CA ALA A 176 -46.28 16.20 -8.75
C ALA A 176 -46.42 16.30 -10.27
N ALA A 177 -45.99 15.29 -11.02
CA ALA A 177 -46.10 15.24 -12.47
C ALA A 177 -47.58 15.17 -12.92
N SER A 178 -48.43 14.42 -12.19
CA SER A 178 -49.86 14.31 -12.52
C SER A 178 -50.67 15.58 -12.21
N LEU A 179 -50.18 16.42 -11.29
CA LEU A 179 -50.87 17.69 -10.96
C LEU A 179 -50.50 18.83 -11.92
N VAL A 180 -49.40 18.70 -12.63
CA VAL A 180 -48.90 19.71 -13.58
C VAL A 180 -49.36 19.41 -15.03
N SER A 181 -49.76 18.18 -15.27
CA SER A 181 -50.32 17.74 -16.57
C SER A 181 -51.83 18.07 -16.68
#